data_7a75ad0ce80de800a123c0415c16d7ca
#
_entry.id   7a75ad0ce80de800a123c0415c16d7ca
#
_cell.length_a   1.000
_cell.length_b   1.000
_cell.length_c   1.000
_cell.angle_alpha   90.00
_cell.angle_beta   90.00
_cell.angle_gamma   90.00
#
_symmetry.space_group_name_H-M   'P 1'
#
loop_
_entity.id
_entity.type
_entity.pdbx_description
1 polymer ?
#
loop_
_entity_poly.entity_id
_entity_poly.type
_entity_poly.pdbx_seq_one_letter_code
_entity_poly.pdbx_strand_id
1 'polypeptide(L)'
;MNTLKTIAASAGLYCAGAVFGLSSALAAIPIQHWTQPSGAQVYLVESPSIPMLDVELDFDAGSRRDPAKQAGLADATALMAGLGVAAKGGQPALDENQLGQAWADLGASFGASAGADRMSFRLRTLTEPDLLAKSVALASRQLGDPSFPEAVWRRERERLSAALREADTRPGTIAGRAFSQAVYGNHPYGYDTTPASLQHIGVADMRARYRDFILPCRAKVSLVGAVNRAQADQLVAQLLARLPQGASCAPLPPVPEVAPLTAAKEERIPFDAAQAQVLVGQPGYKRTDPDFFALLVGNHILGGGGFTSRLMHQVREQRGLTYGVGSSFSPGLHAGAFTVGLQTRPDQADAALGLTRQIVADFVAKGPTEAELKAAKDNLIGGFPLRLDSNGKLLDNVANIAWNGLPLDYLEHWTEKVQAVTADDVRKAFARVLQPERMVTVVLGGKPAAPAK
;
A
#
# COMPACT_ATOMS: atom_id res chain seq x y z
N MET A 1 -12.71 90.64 15.99
CA MET A 1 -11.55 90.93 16.87
C MET A 1 -10.96 89.57 17.29
N ASN A 2 -9.68 89.47 17.05
CA ASN A 2 -8.74 88.43 17.50
C ASN A 2 -8.82 87.04 16.93
N THR A 3 -7.99 86.88 16.00
CA THR A 3 -7.28 85.72 15.44
C THR A 3 -6.49 84.96 16.49
N LEU A 4 -6.51 83.64 16.40
CA LEU A 4 -5.33 82.79 16.80
C LEU A 4 -5.18 81.62 15.84
N LYS A 5 -4.04 81.57 15.16
CA LYS A 5 -3.54 80.49 14.33
C LYS A 5 -2.95 79.43 15.22
N THR A 6 -3.32 78.16 15.02
CA THR A 6 -2.61 77.05 15.61
C THR A 6 -2.04 76.15 14.48
N ILE A 7 -0.74 75.98 14.50
CA ILE A 7 0.05 75.14 13.61
C ILE A 7 -0.05 73.68 14.12
N ALA A 8 -0.58 72.79 13.30
CA ALA A 8 -0.52 71.33 13.58
C ALA A 8 0.70 70.74 12.83
N ALA A 9 1.65 70.26 13.61
CA ALA A 9 2.78 69.50 13.10
C ALA A 9 2.38 68.01 12.93
N SER A 10 2.42 67.51 11.72
CA SER A 10 2.16 66.12 11.37
C SER A 10 3.40 65.27 11.65
N ALA A 11 3.38 64.45 12.71
CA ALA A 11 4.39 63.43 12.94
C ALA A 11 3.91 62.15 12.21
N GLY A 12 4.53 61.81 11.11
CA GLY A 12 4.31 60.55 10.41
C GLY A 12 4.96 59.37 11.17
N LEU A 13 4.12 58.49 11.72
CA LEU A 13 4.58 57.25 12.33
C LEU A 13 4.69 56.17 11.24
N TYR A 14 5.89 55.86 10.81
CA TYR A 14 6.18 54.68 9.94
C TYR A 14 6.11 53.43 10.81
N CYS A 15 4.98 52.70 10.80
CA CYS A 15 4.90 51.34 11.27
C CYS A 15 5.51 50.41 10.21
N ALA A 16 6.79 50.05 10.36
CA ALA A 16 7.38 48.93 9.64
C ALA A 16 6.75 47.62 10.18
N GLY A 17 5.75 47.13 9.47
CA GLY A 17 5.17 45.83 9.74
C GLY A 17 6.17 44.73 9.38
N ALA A 18 6.85 44.18 10.37
CA ALA A 18 7.59 42.92 10.23
C ALA A 18 6.56 41.81 10.03
N VAL A 19 6.35 41.40 8.79
CA VAL A 19 5.63 40.16 8.47
C VAL A 19 6.53 39.02 8.92
N PHE A 20 6.37 38.56 10.14
CA PHE A 20 6.87 37.26 10.56
C PHE A 20 6.09 36.20 9.75
N GLY A 21 6.70 35.71 8.70
CA GLY A 21 6.26 34.49 8.05
C GLY A 21 6.31 33.35 9.06
N LEU A 22 5.18 33.01 9.64
CA LEU A 22 4.97 31.75 10.36
C LEU A 22 5.10 30.63 9.32
N SER A 23 6.35 30.23 9.03
CA SER A 23 6.59 28.92 8.47
C SER A 23 6.07 27.94 9.52
N SER A 24 4.92 27.34 9.26
CA SER A 24 4.44 26.18 10.00
C SER A 24 5.45 25.05 9.73
N ALA A 25 6.54 25.03 10.50
CA ALA A 25 7.40 23.87 10.56
C ALA A 25 6.47 22.74 11.04
N LEU A 26 6.17 21.79 10.15
CA LEU A 26 5.64 20.51 10.59
C LEU A 26 6.60 20.04 11.67
N ALA A 27 6.09 19.82 12.88
CA ALA A 27 6.90 19.30 13.96
C ALA A 27 7.60 18.04 13.46
N ALA A 28 8.91 17.96 13.62
CA ALA A 28 9.69 16.78 13.25
C ALA A 28 9.02 15.54 13.84
N ILE A 29 8.83 14.51 13.04
CA ILE A 29 8.32 13.21 13.47
C ILE A 29 9.54 12.29 13.63
N PRO A 30 10.22 12.31 14.78
CA PRO A 30 11.46 11.57 14.97
C PRO A 30 11.16 10.07 15.02
N ILE A 31 11.62 9.32 14.03
CA ILE A 31 11.55 7.87 14.03
C ILE A 31 12.81 7.36 14.73
N GLN A 32 12.63 6.79 15.93
CA GLN A 32 13.70 6.11 16.65
C GLN A 32 13.87 4.70 16.07
N HIS A 33 15.11 4.27 15.87
CA HIS A 33 15.41 2.94 15.33
C HIS A 33 16.50 2.24 16.15
N TRP A 34 16.33 0.94 16.38
CA TRP A 34 17.35 0.06 16.99
C TRP A 34 17.11 -1.40 16.62
N THR A 35 18.13 -2.23 16.86
CA THR A 35 18.05 -3.67 16.68
C THR A 35 18.05 -4.34 18.05
N GLN A 36 17.10 -5.24 18.29
CA GLN A 36 17.04 -6.04 19.52
C GLN A 36 18.05 -7.20 19.50
N PRO A 37 18.39 -7.79 20.65
CA PRO A 37 19.22 -9.01 20.71
C PRO A 37 18.66 -10.17 19.89
N SER A 38 17.35 -10.23 19.70
CA SER A 38 16.68 -11.21 18.84
C SER A 38 16.94 -11.01 17.34
N GLY A 39 17.56 -9.90 16.94
CA GLY A 39 17.75 -9.48 15.55
C GLY A 39 16.59 -8.67 14.99
N ALA A 40 15.48 -8.52 15.71
CA ALA A 40 14.33 -7.70 15.28
C ALA A 40 14.73 -6.23 15.15
N GLN A 41 14.35 -5.60 14.06
CA GLN A 41 14.53 -4.16 13.83
C GLN A 41 13.29 -3.41 14.31
N VAL A 42 13.47 -2.45 15.20
CA VAL A 42 12.38 -1.72 15.83
C VAL A 42 12.41 -0.26 15.42
N TYR A 43 11.24 0.26 15.07
CA TYR A 43 11.01 1.64 14.64
C TYR A 43 9.89 2.23 15.50
N LEU A 44 10.13 3.33 16.18
CA LEU A 44 9.20 3.95 17.12
C LEU A 44 8.96 5.41 16.80
N VAL A 45 7.70 5.82 16.80
CA VAL A 45 7.29 7.21 16.95
C VAL A 45 6.50 7.36 18.24
N GLU A 46 7.03 8.12 19.19
CA GLU A 46 6.33 8.44 20.43
C GLU A 46 5.19 9.43 20.14
N SER A 47 3.95 9.06 20.46
CA SER A 47 2.75 9.87 20.26
C SER A 47 1.88 9.83 21.53
N PRO A 48 2.22 10.64 22.54
CA PRO A 48 1.60 10.56 23.87
C PRO A 48 0.24 11.26 23.97
N SER A 49 -0.25 11.89 22.90
CA SER A 49 -1.50 12.68 22.91
C SER A 49 -2.76 11.84 23.18
N ILE A 50 -2.73 10.56 22.83
CA ILE A 50 -3.83 9.61 23.05
C ILE A 50 -3.24 8.38 23.73
N PRO A 51 -3.86 7.83 24.80
CA PRO A 51 -3.34 6.66 25.53
C PRO A 51 -3.55 5.36 24.75
N MET A 52 -3.03 5.31 23.53
CA MET A 52 -3.13 4.17 22.61
C MET A 52 -1.77 3.78 22.06
N LEU A 53 -1.65 2.53 21.68
CA LEU A 53 -0.50 1.98 20.97
C LEU A 53 -0.96 1.19 19.75
N ASP A 54 -0.38 1.53 18.61
CA ASP A 54 -0.47 0.78 17.37
C ASP A 54 0.88 0.13 17.07
N VAL A 55 0.88 -1.17 16.77
CA VAL A 55 2.09 -1.94 16.44
C VAL A 55 1.85 -2.71 15.14
N GLU A 56 2.85 -2.73 14.27
CA GLU A 56 2.88 -3.58 13.09
C GLU A 56 4.18 -4.39 13.08
N LEU A 57 4.05 -5.71 12.94
CA LEU A 57 5.18 -6.63 12.80
C LEU A 57 5.16 -7.17 11.37
N ASP A 58 6.20 -6.86 10.60
CA ASP A 58 6.35 -7.25 9.21
C ASP A 58 7.38 -8.33 9.03
N PHE A 59 7.04 -9.34 8.23
CA PHE A 59 7.92 -10.45 7.86
C PHE A 59 7.96 -10.61 6.34
N ASP A 60 9.12 -10.95 5.78
CA ASP A 60 9.28 -11.26 4.35
C ASP A 60 8.64 -12.61 4.01
N ALA A 61 7.32 -12.66 4.12
CA ALA A 61 6.47 -13.84 3.98
C ALA A 61 5.23 -13.57 3.09
N GLY A 62 5.28 -12.56 2.22
CA GLY A 62 4.20 -12.21 1.30
C GLY A 62 4.00 -13.24 0.17
N SER A 63 2.96 -13.03 -0.63
CA SER A 63 2.52 -13.97 -1.68
C SER A 63 3.54 -14.14 -2.81
N ARG A 64 4.49 -13.19 -3.00
CA ARG A 64 5.59 -13.38 -3.97
C ARG A 64 6.51 -14.57 -3.64
N ARG A 65 6.37 -15.15 -2.45
CA ARG A 65 7.07 -16.35 -2.02
C ARG A 65 6.22 -17.61 -2.08
N ASP A 66 5.00 -17.51 -2.61
CA ASP A 66 4.15 -18.68 -2.81
C ASP A 66 4.66 -19.50 -3.97
N PRO A 67 4.67 -20.84 -3.86
CA PRO A 67 4.82 -21.68 -5.05
C PRO A 67 3.65 -21.43 -6.01
N ALA A 68 3.90 -21.39 -7.31
CA ALA A 68 2.86 -21.08 -8.30
C ALA A 68 1.62 -21.98 -8.18
N LYS A 69 1.79 -23.27 -7.83
CA LYS A 69 0.69 -24.22 -7.62
C LYS A 69 -0.09 -23.97 -6.32
N GLN A 70 0.49 -23.22 -5.39
CA GLN A 70 -0.07 -22.88 -4.08
C GLN A 70 -0.27 -21.36 -3.94
N ALA A 71 -0.57 -20.67 -5.05
CA ALA A 71 -0.91 -19.24 -4.99
C ALA A 71 -2.06 -19.01 -4.00
N GLY A 72 -1.87 -18.08 -3.05
CA GLY A 72 -2.76 -17.84 -1.90
C GLY A 72 -2.30 -18.51 -0.60
N LEU A 73 -1.13 -19.18 -0.58
CA LEU A 73 -0.61 -19.78 0.66
C LEU A 73 -0.29 -18.73 1.73
N ALA A 74 0.23 -17.57 1.34
CA ALA A 74 0.49 -16.47 2.28
C ALA A 74 -0.82 -15.98 2.92
N ASP A 75 -1.83 -15.71 2.10
CA ASP A 75 -3.14 -15.23 2.56
C ASP A 75 -3.85 -16.27 3.45
N ALA A 76 -3.83 -17.54 3.04
CA ALA A 76 -4.37 -18.65 3.83
C ALA A 76 -3.65 -18.79 5.18
N THR A 77 -2.33 -18.64 5.20
CA THR A 77 -1.54 -18.70 6.43
C THR A 77 -1.86 -17.53 7.37
N ALA A 78 -1.94 -16.31 6.85
CA ALA A 78 -2.30 -15.14 7.62
C ALA A 78 -3.72 -15.24 8.19
N LEU A 79 -4.70 -15.66 7.37
CA LEU A 79 -6.07 -15.91 7.83
C LEU A 79 -6.10 -16.92 8.98
N MET A 80 -5.48 -18.07 8.78
CA MET A 80 -5.53 -19.16 9.75
C MET A 80 -4.75 -18.87 11.04
N ALA A 81 -3.76 -17.98 11.01
CA ALA A 81 -3.06 -17.50 12.21
C ALA A 81 -3.98 -16.67 13.14
N GLY A 82 -5.13 -16.19 12.62
CA GLY A 82 -6.17 -15.49 13.39
C GLY A 82 -7.29 -16.38 13.92
N LEU A 83 -7.34 -17.68 13.57
CA LEU A 83 -8.50 -18.54 13.81
C LEU A 83 -8.26 -19.61 14.89
N GLY A 84 -7.41 -19.31 15.85
CA GLY A 84 -7.21 -20.14 17.03
C GLY A 84 -5.78 -20.19 17.52
N VAL A 85 -5.62 -20.52 18.80
CA VAL A 85 -4.34 -20.60 19.50
C VAL A 85 -4.20 -21.96 20.14
N ALA A 86 -3.02 -22.56 20.02
CA ALA A 86 -2.75 -23.88 20.59
C ALA A 86 -2.57 -23.83 22.13
N ALA A 87 -2.88 -24.93 22.80
CA ALA A 87 -2.50 -25.11 24.20
C ALA A 87 -0.97 -25.21 24.32
N LYS A 88 -0.37 -24.42 25.20
CA LYS A 88 1.08 -24.47 25.48
C LYS A 88 1.43 -23.82 26.81
N GLY A 89 2.39 -24.40 27.53
CA GLY A 89 2.89 -23.84 28.80
C GLY A 89 1.82 -23.74 29.89
N GLY A 90 0.91 -24.71 30.00
CA GLY A 90 -0.17 -24.71 30.97
C GLY A 90 -1.37 -23.82 30.61
N GLN A 91 -1.30 -23.08 29.52
CA GLN A 91 -2.43 -22.28 29.02
C GLN A 91 -3.30 -23.13 28.08
N PRO A 92 -4.66 -23.11 28.23
CA PRO A 92 -5.57 -23.87 27.38
C PRO A 92 -5.56 -23.33 25.94
N ALA A 93 -5.96 -24.16 24.97
CA ALA A 93 -6.22 -23.70 23.62
C ALA A 93 -7.36 -22.66 23.62
N LEU A 94 -7.36 -21.78 22.62
CA LEU A 94 -8.49 -20.90 22.31
C LEU A 94 -8.95 -21.19 20.88
N ASP A 95 -10.23 -21.44 20.71
CA ASP A 95 -10.83 -21.46 19.38
C ASP A 95 -11.08 -20.04 18.85
N GLU A 96 -11.62 -19.91 17.63
CA GLU A 96 -11.85 -18.61 16.98
C GLU A 96 -12.82 -17.71 17.78
N ASN A 97 -13.86 -18.28 18.41
CA ASN A 97 -14.85 -17.53 19.17
C ASN A 97 -14.27 -17.07 20.52
N GLN A 98 -13.57 -17.96 21.22
CA GLN A 98 -12.88 -17.64 22.47
C GLN A 98 -11.80 -16.58 22.27
N LEU A 99 -11.05 -16.67 21.16
CA LEU A 99 -10.04 -15.67 20.80
C LEU A 99 -10.69 -14.33 20.48
N GLY A 100 -11.75 -14.32 19.68
CA GLY A 100 -12.53 -13.12 19.38
C GLY A 100 -13.09 -12.46 20.63
N GLN A 101 -13.66 -13.24 21.57
CA GLN A 101 -14.16 -12.73 22.83
C GLN A 101 -13.04 -12.14 23.69
N ALA A 102 -11.89 -12.83 23.77
CA ALA A 102 -10.74 -12.34 24.55
C ALA A 102 -10.22 -10.98 24.04
N TRP A 103 -10.21 -10.75 22.73
CA TRP A 103 -9.87 -9.44 22.15
C TRP A 103 -10.95 -8.39 22.44
N ALA A 104 -12.22 -8.73 22.32
CA ALA A 104 -13.33 -7.84 22.62
C ALA A 104 -13.31 -7.38 24.08
N ASP A 105 -13.05 -8.28 25.03
CA ASP A 105 -12.98 -7.99 26.46
C ASP A 105 -11.83 -7.03 26.80
N LEU A 106 -10.77 -6.98 25.97
CA LEU A 106 -9.64 -6.07 26.13
C LEU A 106 -9.85 -4.72 25.42
N GLY A 107 -10.92 -4.56 24.62
CA GLY A 107 -11.09 -3.39 23.77
C GLY A 107 -9.91 -3.22 22.79
N ALA A 108 -9.24 -4.31 22.44
CA ALA A 108 -8.07 -4.34 21.59
C ALA A 108 -8.31 -5.19 20.35
N SER A 109 -7.42 -5.10 19.38
CA SER A 109 -7.47 -5.93 18.18
C SER A 109 -6.07 -6.42 17.80
N PHE A 110 -5.98 -7.67 17.37
CA PHE A 110 -4.79 -8.25 16.78
C PHE A 110 -5.17 -9.13 15.60
N GLY A 111 -4.52 -8.95 14.45
CA GLY A 111 -4.82 -9.70 13.25
C GLY A 111 -3.62 -9.78 12.32
N ALA A 112 -3.67 -10.75 11.41
CA ALA A 112 -2.66 -10.95 10.38
C ALA A 112 -3.26 -10.69 8.99
N SER A 113 -2.43 -10.20 8.08
CA SER A 113 -2.72 -10.05 6.65
C SER A 113 -1.49 -10.38 5.83
N ALA A 114 -1.68 -10.77 4.58
CA ALA A 114 -0.58 -10.91 3.64
C ALA A 114 -0.78 -9.97 2.45
N GLY A 115 0.31 -9.37 2.00
CA GLY A 115 0.38 -8.66 0.73
C GLY A 115 1.38 -9.35 -0.20
N ALA A 116 1.71 -8.70 -1.31
CA ALA A 116 2.68 -9.27 -2.25
C ALA A 116 4.05 -9.50 -1.60
N ASP A 117 4.55 -8.53 -0.84
CA ASP A 117 5.92 -8.53 -0.32
C ASP A 117 6.03 -9.04 1.12
N ARG A 118 5.04 -8.83 1.96
CA ARG A 118 5.11 -9.10 3.39
C ARG A 118 3.85 -9.73 3.95
N MET A 119 4.01 -10.45 5.06
CA MET A 119 2.95 -10.80 5.98
C MET A 119 3.09 -9.90 7.20
N SER A 120 2.01 -9.23 7.55
CA SER A 120 1.96 -8.24 8.63
C SER A 120 1.02 -8.69 9.73
N PHE A 121 1.43 -8.45 10.98
CA PHE A 121 0.58 -8.61 12.16
C PHE A 121 0.40 -7.25 12.79
N ARG A 122 -0.84 -6.86 13.06
CA ARG A 122 -1.16 -5.52 13.60
C ARG A 122 -1.89 -5.63 14.92
N LEU A 123 -1.34 -4.96 15.94
CA LEU A 123 -1.95 -4.80 17.27
C LEU A 123 -2.39 -3.34 17.43
N ARG A 124 -3.62 -3.15 17.91
CA ARG A 124 -4.08 -1.87 18.45
C ARG A 124 -4.63 -2.09 19.84
N THR A 125 -4.15 -1.30 20.82
CA THR A 125 -4.57 -1.42 22.22
C THR A 125 -4.45 -0.08 22.95
N LEU A 126 -5.11 0.01 24.11
CA LEU A 126 -4.89 1.11 25.04
C LEU A 126 -3.56 0.91 25.80
N THR A 127 -2.99 1.99 26.32
CA THR A 127 -1.74 1.96 27.13
C THR A 127 -1.99 1.89 28.64
N GLU A 128 -3.24 1.70 29.08
CA GLU A 128 -3.57 1.34 30.46
C GLU A 128 -2.77 0.09 30.86
N PRO A 129 -2.01 0.10 31.97
CA PRO A 129 -1.02 -0.93 32.28
C PRO A 129 -1.57 -2.37 32.23
N ASP A 130 -2.74 -2.61 32.81
CA ASP A 130 -3.37 -3.94 32.84
C ASP A 130 -3.85 -4.39 31.46
N LEU A 131 -4.48 -3.49 30.70
CA LEU A 131 -4.98 -3.77 29.36
C LEU A 131 -3.83 -4.00 28.39
N LEU A 132 -2.80 -3.15 28.46
CA LEU A 132 -1.60 -3.28 27.64
C LEU A 132 -0.90 -4.63 27.89
N ALA A 133 -0.66 -4.97 29.16
CA ALA A 133 0.01 -6.21 29.51
C ALA A 133 -0.77 -7.46 29.02
N LYS A 134 -2.09 -7.47 29.22
CA LYS A 134 -2.96 -8.55 28.76
C LYS A 134 -3.04 -8.64 27.23
N SER A 135 -3.13 -7.48 26.54
CA SER A 135 -3.15 -7.42 25.08
C SER A 135 -1.85 -7.93 24.47
N VAL A 136 -0.69 -7.51 25.00
CA VAL A 136 0.61 -7.98 24.56
C VAL A 136 0.79 -9.47 24.81
N ALA A 137 0.36 -9.97 25.98
CA ALA A 137 0.40 -11.41 26.29
C ALA A 137 -0.47 -12.24 25.34
N LEU A 138 -1.67 -11.76 25.01
CA LEU A 138 -2.57 -12.45 24.07
C LEU A 138 -2.01 -12.38 22.63
N ALA A 139 -1.48 -11.22 22.20
CA ALA A 139 -0.85 -11.05 20.90
C ALA A 139 0.39 -11.96 20.74
N SER A 140 1.27 -11.99 21.75
CA SER A 140 2.42 -12.90 21.79
C SER A 140 2.02 -14.36 21.66
N ARG A 141 0.94 -14.73 22.32
CA ARG A 141 0.39 -16.08 22.28
C ARG A 141 -0.19 -16.41 20.89
N GLN A 142 -0.98 -15.53 20.32
CA GLN A 142 -1.54 -15.71 18.98
C GLN A 142 -0.46 -15.72 17.89
N LEU A 143 0.54 -14.86 18.02
CA LEU A 143 1.69 -14.81 17.11
C LEU A 143 2.58 -16.05 17.24
N GLY A 144 2.84 -16.53 18.46
CA GLY A 144 3.81 -17.60 18.70
C GLY A 144 3.24 -19.02 18.60
N ASP A 145 1.94 -19.19 18.84
CA ASP A 145 1.32 -20.51 18.98
C ASP A 145 0.00 -20.65 18.19
N PRO A 146 -0.07 -20.23 16.90
CA PRO A 146 -1.28 -20.42 16.10
C PRO A 146 -1.59 -21.92 15.94
N SER A 147 -2.85 -22.30 16.08
CA SER A 147 -3.25 -23.72 16.12
C SER A 147 -3.40 -24.35 14.74
N PHE A 148 -3.77 -23.57 13.72
CA PHE A 148 -4.08 -24.05 12.37
C PHE A 148 -5.00 -25.28 12.37
N PRO A 149 -6.27 -25.18 12.83
CA PRO A 149 -7.14 -26.34 12.95
C PRO A 149 -7.60 -26.83 11.57
N GLU A 150 -7.43 -28.12 11.27
CA GLU A 150 -7.77 -28.72 9.98
C GLU A 150 -9.26 -28.55 9.60
N ALA A 151 -10.16 -28.68 10.56
CA ALA A 151 -11.60 -28.51 10.32
C ALA A 151 -11.95 -27.05 9.94
N VAL A 152 -11.29 -26.08 10.58
CA VAL A 152 -11.45 -24.66 10.26
C VAL A 152 -10.90 -24.36 8.87
N TRP A 153 -9.69 -24.87 8.54
CA TRP A 153 -9.14 -24.69 7.19
C TRP A 153 -10.05 -25.26 6.11
N ARG A 154 -10.62 -26.44 6.30
CA ARG A 154 -11.56 -27.03 5.34
C ARG A 154 -12.75 -26.12 5.08
N ARG A 155 -13.39 -25.60 6.14
CA ARG A 155 -14.49 -24.64 6.05
C ARG A 155 -14.07 -23.36 5.32
N GLU A 156 -12.93 -22.77 5.71
CA GLU A 156 -12.45 -21.51 5.11
C GLU A 156 -12.06 -21.70 3.64
N ARG A 157 -11.44 -22.84 3.28
CA ARG A 157 -11.09 -23.15 1.90
C ARG A 157 -12.34 -23.26 1.02
N GLU A 158 -13.41 -23.87 1.52
CA GLU A 158 -14.69 -23.94 0.80
C GLU A 158 -15.30 -22.56 0.63
N ARG A 159 -15.31 -21.74 1.69
CA ARG A 159 -15.82 -20.36 1.66
C ARG A 159 -15.01 -19.49 0.68
N LEU A 160 -13.70 -19.55 0.74
CA LEU A 160 -12.81 -18.83 -0.18
C LEU A 160 -13.01 -19.29 -1.62
N SER A 161 -13.11 -20.60 -1.86
CA SER A 161 -13.34 -21.15 -3.20
C SER A 161 -14.70 -20.73 -3.76
N ALA A 162 -15.73 -20.62 -2.94
CA ALA A 162 -17.04 -20.10 -3.36
C ALA A 162 -16.97 -18.62 -3.71
N ALA A 163 -16.29 -17.81 -2.88
CA ALA A 163 -16.09 -16.38 -3.15
C ALA A 163 -15.28 -16.13 -4.43
N LEU A 164 -14.26 -16.96 -4.70
CA LEU A 164 -13.48 -16.85 -5.94
C LEU A 164 -14.34 -17.19 -7.18
N ARG A 165 -15.16 -18.26 -7.12
CA ARG A 165 -16.07 -18.58 -8.21
C ARG A 165 -17.11 -17.48 -8.46
N GLU A 166 -17.62 -16.87 -7.40
CA GLU A 166 -18.50 -15.70 -7.54
C GLU A 166 -17.75 -14.50 -8.15
N ALA A 167 -16.54 -14.21 -7.70
CA ALA A 167 -15.71 -13.13 -8.24
C ALA A 167 -15.42 -13.34 -9.75
N ASP A 168 -15.31 -14.57 -10.21
CA ASP A 168 -15.10 -14.93 -11.61
C ASP A 168 -16.33 -14.64 -12.51
N THR A 169 -17.46 -14.22 -11.95
CA THR A 169 -18.61 -13.70 -12.70
C THR A 169 -18.56 -12.18 -12.89
N ARG A 170 -17.62 -11.50 -12.25
CA ARG A 170 -17.53 -10.04 -12.29
C ARG A 170 -16.58 -9.56 -13.38
N PRO A 171 -17.03 -8.71 -14.32
CA PRO A 171 -16.20 -8.22 -15.43
C PRO A 171 -14.86 -7.64 -15.01
N GLY A 172 -14.86 -6.80 -13.96
CA GLY A 172 -13.64 -6.16 -13.45
C GLY A 172 -12.62 -7.17 -12.91
N THR A 173 -13.06 -8.24 -12.24
CA THR A 173 -12.18 -9.30 -11.73
C THR A 173 -11.53 -10.07 -12.87
N ILE A 174 -12.31 -10.46 -13.88
CA ILE A 174 -11.80 -11.19 -15.04
C ILE A 174 -10.78 -10.34 -15.81
N ALA A 175 -11.12 -9.08 -16.09
CA ALA A 175 -10.21 -8.16 -16.78
C ALA A 175 -8.94 -7.89 -15.98
N GLY A 176 -9.06 -7.67 -14.67
CA GLY A 176 -7.90 -7.45 -13.76
C GLY A 176 -6.96 -8.64 -13.71
N ARG A 177 -7.48 -9.86 -13.64
CA ARG A 177 -6.70 -11.10 -13.65
C ARG A 177 -5.96 -11.30 -14.98
N ALA A 178 -6.65 -11.14 -16.11
CA ALA A 178 -6.05 -11.22 -17.44
C ALA A 178 -4.92 -10.17 -17.59
N PHE A 179 -5.16 -8.96 -17.11
CA PHE A 179 -4.18 -7.88 -17.12
C PHE A 179 -2.95 -8.19 -16.24
N SER A 180 -3.16 -8.62 -15.00
CA SER A 180 -2.08 -8.99 -14.08
C SER A 180 -1.20 -10.09 -14.67
N GLN A 181 -1.81 -11.16 -15.18
CA GLN A 181 -1.10 -12.25 -15.82
C GLN A 181 -0.33 -11.79 -17.07
N ALA A 182 -0.89 -10.90 -17.87
CA ALA A 182 -0.23 -10.38 -19.07
C ALA A 182 0.93 -9.44 -18.73
N VAL A 183 0.83 -8.65 -17.66
CA VAL A 183 1.89 -7.72 -17.21
C VAL A 183 3.04 -8.44 -16.54
N TYR A 184 2.76 -9.40 -15.65
CA TYR A 184 3.78 -10.03 -14.83
C TYR A 184 4.31 -11.36 -15.37
N GLY A 185 3.58 -12.00 -16.31
CA GLY A 185 3.97 -13.30 -16.87
C GLY A 185 4.14 -14.35 -15.77
N ASN A 186 5.32 -14.92 -15.67
CA ASN A 186 5.66 -15.94 -14.68
C ASN A 186 6.20 -15.35 -13.36
N HIS A 187 6.24 -14.03 -13.19
CA HIS A 187 6.66 -13.43 -11.93
C HIS A 187 5.58 -13.63 -10.86
N PRO A 188 5.96 -13.92 -9.59
CA PRO A 188 5.01 -14.20 -8.52
C PRO A 188 4.00 -13.08 -8.22
N TYR A 189 4.28 -11.82 -8.60
CA TYR A 189 3.31 -10.73 -8.48
C TYR A 189 2.05 -10.94 -9.35
N GLY A 190 2.15 -11.77 -10.37
CA GLY A 190 1.02 -12.13 -11.25
C GLY A 190 0.34 -13.44 -10.87
N TYR A 191 0.75 -14.11 -9.80
CA TYR A 191 0.09 -15.35 -9.38
C TYR A 191 -1.29 -15.04 -8.78
N ASP A 192 -2.31 -15.69 -9.33
CA ASP A 192 -3.68 -15.57 -8.86
C ASP A 192 -4.05 -16.73 -7.93
N THR A 193 -4.70 -16.40 -6.83
CA THR A 193 -5.38 -17.40 -6.00
C THR A 193 -6.61 -17.91 -6.75
N THR A 194 -6.70 -19.22 -6.92
CA THR A 194 -7.80 -19.90 -7.60
C THR A 194 -8.37 -21.01 -6.72
N PRO A 195 -9.59 -21.49 -6.98
CA PRO A 195 -10.08 -22.71 -6.30
C PRO A 195 -9.15 -23.91 -6.46
N ALA A 196 -8.47 -24.02 -7.61
CA ALA A 196 -7.50 -25.09 -7.87
C ALA A 196 -6.22 -24.93 -7.02
N SER A 197 -5.64 -23.71 -6.93
CA SER A 197 -4.47 -23.48 -6.08
C SER A 197 -4.77 -23.70 -4.60
N LEU A 198 -5.97 -23.32 -4.12
CA LEU A 198 -6.41 -23.56 -2.75
C LEU A 198 -6.53 -25.06 -2.41
N GLN A 199 -6.83 -25.93 -3.39
CA GLN A 199 -6.86 -27.38 -3.17
C GLN A 199 -5.46 -27.97 -2.90
N HIS A 200 -4.40 -27.30 -3.34
CA HIS A 200 -3.02 -27.71 -3.09
C HIS A 200 -2.45 -27.16 -1.78
N ILE A 201 -3.22 -26.38 -1.02
CA ILE A 201 -2.80 -25.81 0.26
C ILE A 201 -3.36 -26.66 1.41
N GLY A 202 -2.48 -27.22 2.22
CA GLY A 202 -2.81 -27.93 3.46
C GLY A 202 -2.31 -27.19 4.70
N VAL A 203 -2.78 -27.62 5.86
CA VAL A 203 -2.31 -27.07 7.16
C VAL A 203 -0.80 -27.31 7.35
N ALA A 204 -0.26 -28.41 6.81
CA ALA A 204 1.17 -28.69 6.86
C ALA A 204 1.99 -27.62 6.13
N ASP A 205 1.51 -27.12 4.97
CA ASP A 205 2.17 -26.07 4.19
C ASP A 205 2.17 -24.75 4.96
N MET A 206 1.03 -24.39 5.57
CA MET A 206 0.91 -23.19 6.40
C MET A 206 1.85 -23.21 7.60
N ARG A 207 1.91 -24.35 8.31
CA ARG A 207 2.83 -24.54 9.44
C ARG A 207 4.29 -24.46 9.01
N ALA A 208 4.64 -25.06 7.89
CA ALA A 208 6.00 -24.97 7.34
C ALA A 208 6.35 -23.52 7.01
N ARG A 209 5.47 -22.81 6.27
CA ARG A 209 5.64 -21.40 5.97
C ARG A 209 5.81 -20.55 7.24
N TYR A 210 4.93 -20.75 8.23
CA TYR A 210 4.96 -20.01 9.48
C TYR A 210 6.30 -20.20 10.21
N ARG A 211 6.73 -21.45 10.37
CA ARG A 211 8.00 -21.82 11.01
C ARG A 211 9.22 -21.22 10.29
N ASP A 212 9.20 -21.19 8.96
CA ASP A 212 10.38 -20.85 8.15
C ASP A 212 10.52 -19.33 7.95
N PHE A 213 9.42 -18.57 8.03
CA PHE A 213 9.40 -17.14 7.75
C PHE A 213 9.12 -16.25 8.96
N ILE A 214 8.32 -16.70 9.93
CA ILE A 214 7.93 -15.88 11.09
C ILE A 214 8.93 -16.11 12.22
N LEU A 215 10.07 -15.45 12.12
CA LEU A 215 11.19 -15.55 13.06
C LEU A 215 11.56 -14.16 13.61
N PRO A 216 11.94 -14.05 14.90
CA PRO A 216 12.29 -12.76 15.52
C PRO A 216 13.34 -11.98 14.71
N CYS A 217 14.40 -12.63 14.26
CA CYS A 217 15.49 -12.02 13.50
C CYS A 217 15.09 -11.54 12.07
N ARG A 218 13.88 -11.84 11.61
CA ARG A 218 13.31 -11.35 10.35
C ARG A 218 12.29 -10.24 10.56
N ALA A 219 11.92 -9.98 11.82
CA ALA A 219 10.87 -9.02 12.14
C ALA A 219 11.35 -7.58 11.92
N LYS A 220 10.54 -6.79 11.25
CA LYS A 220 10.55 -5.33 11.31
C LYS A 220 9.33 -4.90 12.09
N VAL A 221 9.54 -4.24 13.22
CA VAL A 221 8.47 -3.88 14.16
C VAL A 221 8.35 -2.38 14.21
N SER A 222 7.22 -1.88 13.75
CA SER A 222 6.89 -0.45 13.79
C SER A 222 5.89 -0.18 14.90
N LEU A 223 6.12 0.86 15.70
CA LEU A 223 5.25 1.27 16.81
C LEU A 223 4.96 2.76 16.71
N VAL A 224 3.71 3.11 16.96
CA VAL A 224 3.27 4.51 17.12
C VAL A 224 2.32 4.59 18.30
N GLY A 225 2.61 5.43 19.29
CA GLY A 225 1.71 5.59 20.42
C GLY A 225 2.35 6.15 21.68
N ALA A 226 1.60 6.06 22.78
CA ALA A 226 1.97 6.61 24.08
C ALA A 226 2.88 5.66 24.87
N VAL A 227 4.01 5.30 24.28
CA VAL A 227 5.08 4.52 24.91
C VAL A 227 6.43 5.14 24.58
N ASN A 228 7.38 5.11 25.53
CA ASN A 228 8.75 5.52 25.28
C ASN A 228 9.60 4.34 24.77
N ARG A 229 10.84 4.64 24.37
CA ARG A 229 11.78 3.64 23.84
C ARG A 229 11.97 2.42 24.73
N ALA A 230 12.15 2.60 26.03
CA ALA A 230 12.39 1.49 26.96
C ALA A 230 11.16 0.58 27.08
N GLN A 231 9.96 1.18 27.15
CA GLN A 231 8.71 0.45 27.14
C GLN A 231 8.51 -0.30 25.82
N ALA A 232 8.74 0.36 24.67
CA ALA A 232 8.63 -0.25 23.34
C ALA A 232 9.58 -1.45 23.19
N ASP A 233 10.83 -1.34 23.68
CA ASP A 233 11.80 -2.43 23.62
C ASP A 233 11.32 -3.66 24.40
N GLN A 234 10.80 -3.46 25.62
CA GLN A 234 10.22 -4.52 26.44
C GLN A 234 8.98 -5.15 25.79
N LEU A 235 8.09 -4.33 25.24
CA LEU A 235 6.87 -4.80 24.56
C LEU A 235 7.20 -5.66 23.34
N VAL A 236 8.16 -5.24 22.51
CA VAL A 236 8.60 -6.03 21.35
C VAL A 236 9.24 -7.34 21.80
N ALA A 237 10.08 -7.34 22.85
CA ALA A 237 10.64 -8.56 23.40
C ALA A 237 9.54 -9.53 23.86
N GLN A 238 8.49 -9.03 24.53
CA GLN A 238 7.34 -9.85 24.96
C GLN A 238 6.52 -10.36 23.80
N LEU A 239 6.24 -9.54 22.79
CA LEU A 239 5.50 -9.94 21.58
C LEU A 239 6.19 -11.10 20.85
N LEU A 240 7.53 -11.04 20.75
CA LEU A 240 8.32 -12.04 20.04
C LEU A 240 8.75 -13.24 20.91
N ALA A 241 8.49 -13.23 22.24
CA ALA A 241 9.02 -14.20 23.18
C ALA A 241 8.61 -15.66 22.90
N ARG A 242 7.46 -15.87 22.26
CA ARG A 242 6.95 -17.22 21.98
C ARG A 242 7.36 -17.75 20.60
N LEU A 243 7.98 -16.92 19.76
CA LEU A 243 8.59 -17.35 18.51
C LEU A 243 9.91 -18.10 18.79
N PRO A 244 10.40 -18.93 17.85
CA PRO A 244 11.66 -19.68 18.03
C PRO A 244 12.82 -18.72 18.31
N GLN A 245 13.42 -18.84 19.49
CA GLN A 245 14.55 -18.01 19.91
C GLN A 245 15.87 -18.61 19.42
N GLY A 246 16.89 -17.75 19.21
CA GLY A 246 18.22 -18.16 18.81
C GLY A 246 18.34 -18.73 17.39
N ALA A 247 17.28 -18.64 16.59
CA ALA A 247 17.31 -19.05 15.20
C ALA A 247 18.27 -18.16 14.39
N SER A 248 19.19 -18.77 13.65
CA SER A 248 19.99 -18.05 12.66
C SER A 248 19.12 -17.72 11.45
N CYS A 249 19.04 -16.43 11.12
CA CYS A 249 18.32 -15.97 9.94
C CYS A 249 19.24 -16.00 8.71
N ALA A 250 19.38 -17.16 8.08
CA ALA A 250 19.99 -17.22 6.76
C ALA A 250 19.21 -16.34 5.76
N PRO A 251 19.86 -15.74 4.77
CA PRO A 251 19.18 -15.01 3.71
C PRO A 251 18.13 -15.88 3.04
N LEU A 252 16.96 -15.29 2.76
CA LEU A 252 15.93 -15.99 2.00
C LEU A 252 16.33 -16.06 0.51
N PRO A 253 15.88 -17.10 -0.21
CA PRO A 253 16.12 -17.18 -1.65
C PRO A 253 15.66 -15.91 -2.36
N PRO A 254 16.44 -15.39 -3.34
CA PRO A 254 16.01 -14.21 -4.08
C PRO A 254 14.77 -14.51 -4.91
N VAL A 255 13.87 -13.53 -4.99
CA VAL A 255 12.76 -13.55 -5.95
C VAL A 255 13.27 -12.85 -7.22
N PRO A 256 13.03 -13.40 -8.42
CA PRO A 256 13.44 -12.76 -9.67
C PRO A 256 12.85 -11.36 -9.82
N GLU A 257 13.46 -10.52 -10.64
CA GLU A 257 12.88 -9.22 -11.00
C GLU A 257 11.76 -9.41 -12.03
N VAL A 258 10.81 -8.46 -12.03
CA VAL A 258 9.77 -8.40 -13.06
C VAL A 258 10.44 -8.06 -14.40
N ALA A 259 10.25 -8.90 -15.39
CA ALA A 259 10.81 -8.67 -16.72
C ALA A 259 10.06 -7.54 -17.43
N PRO A 260 10.75 -6.63 -18.15
CA PRO A 260 10.09 -5.66 -19.00
C PRO A 260 9.36 -6.33 -20.17
N LEU A 261 8.28 -5.71 -20.63
CA LEU A 261 7.58 -6.19 -21.82
C LEU A 261 8.42 -5.95 -23.08
N THR A 262 8.49 -6.94 -23.94
CA THR A 262 9.24 -6.88 -25.22
C THR A 262 8.38 -6.41 -26.38
N ALA A 263 7.05 -6.57 -26.30
CA ALA A 263 6.07 -6.18 -27.32
C ALA A 263 4.72 -5.85 -26.66
N ALA A 264 3.91 -5.11 -27.38
CA ALA A 264 2.51 -4.90 -26.99
C ALA A 264 1.72 -6.22 -27.02
N LYS A 265 0.79 -6.35 -26.09
CA LYS A 265 -0.16 -7.45 -26.05
C LYS A 265 -1.57 -6.86 -25.93
N GLU A 266 -2.47 -7.25 -26.80
CA GLU A 266 -3.88 -6.89 -26.68
C GLU A 266 -4.71 -8.15 -26.50
N GLU A 267 -5.56 -8.14 -25.48
CA GLU A 267 -6.47 -9.24 -25.19
C GLU A 267 -7.90 -8.70 -25.12
N ARG A 268 -8.77 -9.26 -25.98
CA ARG A 268 -10.18 -8.90 -26.02
C ARG A 268 -10.99 -10.09 -25.53
N ILE A 269 -11.69 -9.89 -24.42
CA ILE A 269 -12.47 -10.92 -23.75
C ILE A 269 -13.95 -10.66 -24.03
N PRO A 270 -14.63 -11.53 -24.80
CA PRO A 270 -16.07 -11.43 -24.98
C PRO A 270 -16.79 -11.62 -23.66
N PHE A 271 -17.66 -10.67 -23.33
CA PHE A 271 -18.46 -10.73 -22.10
C PHE A 271 -19.71 -9.87 -22.28
N ASP A 272 -20.86 -10.40 -21.89
CA ASP A 272 -22.12 -9.63 -21.90
C ASP A 272 -22.22 -8.78 -20.63
N ALA A 273 -21.78 -7.55 -20.72
CA ALA A 273 -21.78 -6.58 -19.64
C ALA A 273 -22.36 -5.24 -20.10
N ALA A 274 -23.01 -4.55 -19.17
CA ALA A 274 -23.51 -3.20 -19.40
C ALA A 274 -22.39 -2.19 -19.65
N GLN A 275 -21.19 -2.46 -19.13
CA GLN A 275 -20.00 -1.63 -19.31
C GLN A 275 -18.80 -2.50 -19.71
N ALA A 276 -18.05 -2.06 -20.70
CA ALA A 276 -16.75 -2.63 -21.03
C ALA A 276 -15.71 -2.19 -20.01
N GLN A 277 -14.82 -3.13 -19.64
CA GLN A 277 -13.63 -2.85 -18.83
C GLN A 277 -12.44 -2.65 -19.76
N VAL A 278 -11.71 -1.57 -19.59
CA VAL A 278 -10.49 -1.27 -20.36
C VAL A 278 -9.33 -1.05 -19.39
N LEU A 279 -8.29 -1.87 -19.52
CA LEU A 279 -7.06 -1.77 -18.75
C LEU A 279 -5.88 -1.64 -19.71
N VAL A 280 -5.00 -0.67 -19.45
CA VAL A 280 -3.77 -0.45 -20.22
C VAL A 280 -2.60 -0.29 -19.25
N GLY A 281 -1.47 -0.96 -19.48
CA GLY A 281 -0.32 -0.78 -18.62
C GLY A 281 0.82 -1.75 -18.87
N GLN A 282 1.78 -1.73 -17.96
CA GLN A 282 3.04 -2.49 -18.04
C GLN A 282 3.69 -2.57 -16.65
N PRO A 283 4.79 -3.34 -16.46
CA PRO A 283 5.63 -3.18 -15.28
C PRO A 283 6.12 -1.73 -15.15
N GLY A 284 6.07 -1.19 -13.94
CA GLY A 284 6.48 0.16 -13.61
C GLY A 284 7.87 0.22 -12.98
N TYR A 285 7.94 0.55 -11.68
CA TYR A 285 9.19 0.75 -10.95
C TYR A 285 9.12 0.20 -9.52
N LYS A 286 10.29 0.07 -8.86
CA LYS A 286 10.42 -0.34 -7.46
C LYS A 286 10.20 0.83 -6.51
N ARG A 287 9.79 0.54 -5.27
CA ARG A 287 9.59 1.60 -4.26
C ARG A 287 10.83 2.45 -3.98
N THR A 288 12.00 1.88 -4.17
CA THR A 288 13.29 2.55 -3.95
C THR A 288 13.86 3.24 -5.20
N ASP A 289 13.08 3.37 -6.26
CA ASP A 289 13.50 4.04 -7.50
C ASP A 289 13.88 5.51 -7.22
N PRO A 290 15.02 6.01 -7.73
CA PRO A 290 15.46 7.38 -7.50
C PRO A 290 14.49 8.43 -8.03
N ASP A 291 13.73 8.11 -9.10
CA ASP A 291 12.73 9.01 -9.69
C ASP A 291 11.34 8.90 -9.02
N PHE A 292 11.25 8.25 -7.83
CA PHE A 292 9.98 8.02 -7.14
C PHE A 292 9.10 9.27 -7.04
N PHE A 293 9.67 10.42 -6.67
CA PHE A 293 8.90 11.67 -6.50
C PHE A 293 8.44 12.25 -7.85
N ALA A 294 9.27 12.19 -8.88
CA ALA A 294 8.89 12.59 -10.22
C ALA A 294 7.76 11.73 -10.80
N LEU A 295 7.83 10.40 -10.57
CA LEU A 295 6.79 9.45 -10.97
C LEU A 295 5.51 9.62 -10.15
N LEU A 296 5.60 9.92 -8.85
CA LEU A 296 4.47 10.21 -7.98
C LEU A 296 3.72 11.46 -8.44
N VAL A 297 4.44 12.58 -8.63
CA VAL A 297 3.86 13.85 -9.07
C VAL A 297 3.29 13.71 -10.48
N GLY A 298 4.04 13.09 -11.38
CA GLY A 298 3.59 12.87 -12.76
C GLY A 298 2.34 12.00 -12.84
N ASN A 299 2.25 10.93 -12.05
CA ASN A 299 1.05 10.11 -12.01
C ASN A 299 -0.14 10.87 -11.42
N HIS A 300 0.07 11.72 -10.43
CA HIS A 300 -0.99 12.59 -9.90
C HIS A 300 -1.59 13.46 -11.02
N ILE A 301 -0.75 14.03 -11.88
CA ILE A 301 -1.19 14.85 -13.02
C ILE A 301 -1.87 13.98 -14.08
N LEU A 302 -1.31 12.82 -14.41
CA LEU A 302 -1.83 11.97 -15.49
C LEU A 302 -3.22 11.40 -15.17
N GLY A 303 -3.37 10.75 -14.01
CA GLY A 303 -4.63 10.07 -13.69
C GLY A 303 -4.86 9.81 -12.20
N GLY A 304 -3.85 10.07 -11.32
CA GLY A 304 -3.95 9.81 -9.88
C GLY A 304 -4.60 10.94 -9.08
N GLY A 305 -4.70 12.16 -9.63
CA GLY A 305 -5.24 13.35 -8.97
C GLY A 305 -6.78 13.50 -9.06
N GLY A 306 -7.49 12.42 -9.39
CA GLY A 306 -8.95 12.45 -9.53
C GLY A 306 -9.41 13.44 -10.60
N PHE A 307 -10.39 14.27 -10.30
CA PHE A 307 -10.99 15.21 -11.25
C PHE A 307 -10.02 16.23 -11.85
N THR A 308 -8.91 16.52 -11.22
CA THR A 308 -7.91 17.47 -11.73
C THR A 308 -6.90 16.82 -12.68
N SER A 309 -6.97 15.50 -12.89
CA SER A 309 -6.04 14.78 -13.75
C SER A 309 -6.39 14.89 -15.24
N ARG A 310 -5.38 14.73 -16.10
CA ARG A 310 -5.57 14.78 -17.56
C ARG A 310 -6.55 13.75 -18.09
N LEU A 311 -6.45 12.51 -17.57
CA LEU A 311 -7.34 11.43 -17.99
C LEU A 311 -8.80 11.77 -17.66
N MET A 312 -9.08 12.22 -16.45
CA MET A 312 -10.44 12.61 -16.06
C MET A 312 -10.95 13.79 -16.90
N HIS A 313 -10.14 14.81 -17.07
CA HIS A 313 -10.52 15.99 -17.84
C HIS A 313 -10.82 15.64 -19.31
N GLN A 314 -9.93 14.91 -20.00
CA GLN A 314 -10.07 14.69 -21.44
C GLN A 314 -11.02 13.54 -21.79
N VAL A 315 -11.04 12.43 -21.02
CA VAL A 315 -11.86 11.25 -21.34
C VAL A 315 -13.28 11.40 -20.79
N ARG A 316 -13.40 11.93 -19.55
CA ARG A 316 -14.70 12.08 -18.89
C ARG A 316 -15.35 13.43 -19.19
N GLU A 317 -14.70 14.54 -18.81
CA GLU A 317 -15.36 15.85 -18.85
C GLU A 317 -15.56 16.36 -20.28
N GLN A 318 -14.53 16.28 -21.12
CA GLN A 318 -14.61 16.79 -22.50
C GLN A 318 -15.33 15.84 -23.47
N ARG A 319 -15.21 14.52 -23.27
CA ARG A 319 -15.71 13.53 -24.23
C ARG A 319 -16.87 12.67 -23.74
N GLY A 320 -17.15 12.65 -22.43
CA GLY A 320 -18.23 11.87 -21.85
C GLY A 320 -18.12 10.34 -22.06
N LEU A 321 -16.88 9.83 -22.29
CA LEU A 321 -16.67 8.42 -22.62
C LEU A 321 -16.68 7.50 -21.41
N THR A 322 -16.58 8.02 -20.20
CA THR A 322 -16.55 7.23 -18.96
C THR A 322 -17.10 8.01 -17.78
N TYR A 323 -17.49 7.32 -16.72
CA TYR A 323 -17.77 7.92 -15.42
C TYR A 323 -16.49 8.11 -14.58
N GLY A 324 -15.46 7.31 -14.85
CA GLY A 324 -14.19 7.42 -14.14
C GLY A 324 -13.06 6.74 -14.92
N VAL A 325 -11.93 7.41 -14.95
CA VAL A 325 -10.67 6.93 -15.49
C VAL A 325 -9.53 7.39 -14.58
N GLY A 326 -8.54 6.54 -14.37
CA GLY A 326 -7.40 6.89 -13.56
C GLY A 326 -6.17 6.09 -13.92
N SER A 327 -5.01 6.58 -13.45
CA SER A 327 -3.76 5.85 -13.53
C SER A 327 -3.15 5.67 -12.15
N SER A 328 -2.40 4.59 -11.98
CA SER A 328 -1.67 4.28 -10.75
C SER A 328 -0.40 3.51 -11.04
N PHE A 329 0.60 3.73 -10.18
CA PHE A 329 1.73 2.83 -10.01
C PHE A 329 1.58 2.07 -8.69
N SER A 330 2.01 0.84 -8.66
CA SER A 330 2.00 -0.03 -7.46
C SER A 330 3.42 -0.48 -7.09
N PRO A 331 4.35 0.46 -6.77
CA PRO A 331 5.75 0.13 -6.52
C PRO A 331 5.92 -0.71 -5.26
N GLY A 332 6.57 -1.87 -5.39
CA GLY A 332 6.92 -2.79 -4.31
C GLY A 332 8.43 -3.00 -4.21
N LEU A 333 8.84 -4.11 -3.62
CA LEU A 333 10.26 -4.54 -3.64
C LEU A 333 10.73 -4.86 -5.06
N HIS A 334 9.80 -5.27 -5.93
CA HIS A 334 9.99 -5.42 -7.37
C HIS A 334 9.16 -4.38 -8.12
N ALA A 335 9.38 -4.28 -9.45
CA ALA A 335 8.62 -3.34 -10.27
C ALA A 335 7.13 -3.73 -10.30
N GLY A 336 6.32 -3.00 -9.55
CA GLY A 336 4.88 -3.15 -9.60
C GLY A 336 4.28 -2.50 -10.85
N ALA A 337 3.04 -2.83 -11.19
CA ALA A 337 2.42 -2.37 -12.43
C ALA A 337 2.16 -0.85 -12.44
N PHE A 338 2.33 -0.25 -13.63
CA PHE A 338 1.61 0.92 -14.04
C PHE A 338 0.30 0.48 -14.68
N THR A 339 -0.81 1.04 -14.26
CA THR A 339 -2.13 0.69 -14.77
C THR A 339 -2.94 1.94 -15.04
N VAL A 340 -3.55 2.01 -16.22
CA VAL A 340 -4.67 2.91 -16.52
C VAL A 340 -5.91 2.06 -16.62
N GLY A 341 -6.97 2.43 -15.90
CA GLY A 341 -8.23 1.71 -15.89
C GLY A 341 -9.42 2.63 -16.12
N LEU A 342 -10.38 2.18 -16.91
CA LEU A 342 -11.67 2.84 -17.11
C LEU A 342 -12.78 1.85 -17.41
N GLN A 343 -14.00 2.31 -17.20
CA GLN A 343 -15.22 1.62 -17.61
C GLN A 343 -16.00 2.51 -18.58
N THR A 344 -16.52 1.93 -19.65
CA THR A 344 -17.24 2.69 -20.69
C THR A 344 -18.37 1.86 -21.30
N ARG A 345 -19.21 2.48 -22.08
CA ARG A 345 -20.20 1.74 -22.89
C ARG A 345 -19.48 0.82 -23.88
N PRO A 346 -20.01 -0.40 -24.11
CA PRO A 346 -19.37 -1.36 -25.03
C PRO A 346 -19.11 -0.83 -26.44
N ASP A 347 -19.97 0.04 -26.95
CA ASP A 347 -19.86 0.67 -28.27
C ASP A 347 -18.83 1.82 -28.32
N GLN A 348 -18.35 2.29 -27.16
CA GLN A 348 -17.38 3.37 -27.04
C GLN A 348 -16.00 2.88 -26.61
N ALA A 349 -15.83 1.56 -26.36
CA ALA A 349 -14.60 1.02 -25.81
C ALA A 349 -13.35 1.35 -26.65
N ASP A 350 -13.44 1.22 -27.97
CA ASP A 350 -12.32 1.51 -28.86
C ASP A 350 -11.97 3.00 -28.90
N ALA A 351 -12.98 3.88 -28.89
CA ALA A 351 -12.77 5.33 -28.86
C ALA A 351 -12.12 5.76 -27.53
N ALA A 352 -12.62 5.22 -26.40
CA ALA A 352 -12.04 5.50 -25.08
C ALA A 352 -10.62 4.95 -24.94
N LEU A 353 -10.35 3.75 -25.44
CA LEU A 353 -9.03 3.14 -25.47
C LEU A 353 -8.05 3.96 -26.31
N GLY A 354 -8.43 4.34 -27.55
CA GLY A 354 -7.60 5.13 -28.45
C GLY A 354 -7.21 6.46 -27.84
N LEU A 355 -8.18 7.19 -27.27
CA LEU A 355 -7.92 8.46 -26.60
C LEU A 355 -7.01 8.28 -25.35
N THR A 356 -7.26 7.25 -24.56
CA THR A 356 -6.45 6.95 -23.37
C THR A 356 -4.99 6.67 -23.74
N ARG A 357 -4.75 5.82 -24.74
CA ARG A 357 -3.40 5.53 -25.26
C ARG A 357 -2.70 6.80 -25.75
N GLN A 358 -3.43 7.66 -26.45
CA GLN A 358 -2.87 8.94 -26.93
C GLN A 358 -2.47 9.85 -25.79
N ILE A 359 -3.31 10.02 -24.76
CA ILE A 359 -3.03 10.84 -23.60
C ILE A 359 -1.77 10.34 -22.87
N VAL A 360 -1.65 9.02 -22.67
CA VAL A 360 -0.48 8.41 -22.05
C VAL A 360 0.79 8.65 -22.89
N ALA A 361 0.73 8.39 -24.19
CA ALA A 361 1.86 8.60 -25.10
C ALA A 361 2.29 10.09 -25.15
N ASP A 362 1.32 11.00 -25.25
CA ASP A 362 1.58 12.44 -25.19
C ASP A 362 2.20 12.88 -23.87
N PHE A 363 1.75 12.32 -22.74
CA PHE A 363 2.32 12.63 -21.43
C PHE A 363 3.76 12.13 -21.30
N VAL A 364 4.04 10.91 -21.77
CA VAL A 364 5.41 10.36 -21.78
C VAL A 364 6.35 11.22 -22.66
N ALA A 365 5.87 11.64 -23.82
CA ALA A 365 6.69 12.42 -24.77
C ALA A 365 6.92 13.87 -24.34
N LYS A 366 5.89 14.54 -23.82
CA LYS A 366 5.87 15.99 -23.59
C LYS A 366 6.00 16.38 -22.11
N GLY A 367 5.66 15.49 -21.19
CA GLY A 367 5.56 15.79 -19.76
C GLY A 367 4.36 16.67 -19.39
N PRO A 368 4.32 17.18 -18.15
CA PRO A 368 3.31 18.12 -17.70
C PRO A 368 3.60 19.57 -18.16
N THR A 369 2.57 20.40 -18.15
CA THR A 369 2.72 21.86 -18.17
C THR A 369 3.11 22.38 -16.79
N GLU A 370 3.68 23.58 -16.72
CA GLU A 370 4.02 24.23 -15.44
C GLU A 370 2.78 24.47 -14.55
N ALA A 371 1.63 24.76 -15.17
CA ALA A 371 0.38 24.95 -14.45
C ALA A 371 -0.13 23.65 -13.80
N GLU A 372 -0.08 22.52 -14.52
CA GLU A 372 -0.42 21.20 -13.97
C GLU A 372 0.56 20.79 -12.88
N LEU A 373 1.85 21.01 -13.09
CA LEU A 373 2.89 20.72 -12.11
C LEU A 373 2.66 21.49 -10.80
N LYS A 374 2.41 22.81 -10.92
CA LYS A 374 2.12 23.65 -9.75
C LYS A 374 0.88 23.15 -9.00
N ALA A 375 -0.22 22.91 -9.70
CA ALA A 375 -1.46 22.44 -9.09
C ALA A 375 -1.31 21.08 -8.38
N ALA A 376 -0.57 20.16 -8.99
CA ALA A 376 -0.27 18.86 -8.40
C ALA A 376 0.58 18.95 -7.14
N LYS A 377 1.62 19.79 -7.15
CA LYS A 377 2.46 20.06 -5.97
C LYS A 377 1.64 20.68 -4.84
N ASP A 378 0.87 21.72 -5.14
CA ASP A 378 0.02 22.39 -4.15
C ASP A 378 -0.95 21.40 -3.50
N ASN A 379 -1.56 20.51 -4.28
CA ASN A 379 -2.49 19.47 -3.77
C ASN A 379 -1.77 18.42 -2.91
N LEU A 380 -0.66 17.89 -3.39
CA LEU A 380 0.12 16.85 -2.70
C LEU A 380 0.69 17.37 -1.38
N ILE A 381 1.26 18.58 -1.38
CA ILE A 381 1.86 19.20 -0.20
C ILE A 381 0.77 19.61 0.80
N GLY A 382 -0.29 20.26 0.32
CA GLY A 382 -1.42 20.66 1.16
C GLY A 382 -2.17 19.48 1.78
N GLY A 383 -2.22 18.35 1.08
CA GLY A 383 -2.82 17.10 1.57
C GLY A 383 -1.91 16.25 2.45
N PHE A 384 -0.61 16.56 2.54
CA PHE A 384 0.35 15.72 3.27
C PHE A 384 0.04 15.56 4.76
N PRO A 385 -0.36 16.60 5.52
CA PRO A 385 -0.73 16.44 6.93
C PRO A 385 -1.85 15.42 7.16
N LEU A 386 -2.80 15.31 6.23
CA LEU A 386 -3.90 14.34 6.31
C LEU A 386 -3.45 12.88 6.16
N ARG A 387 -2.20 12.65 5.77
CA ARG A 387 -1.59 11.32 5.71
C ARG A 387 -0.94 10.90 7.03
N LEU A 388 -0.89 11.81 8.01
CA LEU A 388 -0.18 11.65 9.29
C LEU A 388 -1.07 11.98 10.50
N ASP A 389 -2.36 12.25 10.28
CA ASP A 389 -3.30 12.81 11.26
C ASP A 389 -3.81 11.81 12.31
N SER A 390 -3.39 10.57 12.26
CA SER A 390 -3.75 9.54 13.24
C SER A 390 -2.61 8.53 13.44
N ASN A 391 -2.56 7.88 14.61
CA ASN A 391 -1.57 6.86 14.91
C ASN A 391 -1.55 5.75 13.84
N GLY A 392 -2.71 5.31 13.35
CA GLY A 392 -2.80 4.29 12.31
C GLY A 392 -2.15 4.73 10.99
N LYS A 393 -2.45 5.93 10.50
CA LYS A 393 -1.84 6.47 9.27
C LYS A 393 -0.34 6.72 9.45
N LEU A 394 0.07 7.20 10.62
CA LEU A 394 1.48 7.38 10.93
C LEU A 394 2.20 6.02 10.98
N LEU A 395 1.58 5.00 11.59
CA LEU A 395 2.11 3.63 11.60
C LEU A 395 2.29 3.07 10.19
N ASP A 396 1.31 3.27 9.29
CA ASP A 396 1.42 2.84 7.88
C ASP A 396 2.64 3.46 7.18
N ASN A 397 2.92 4.74 7.47
CA ASN A 397 4.10 5.43 6.94
C ASN A 397 5.41 4.89 7.55
N VAL A 398 5.47 4.72 8.88
CA VAL A 398 6.64 4.18 9.58
C VAL A 398 6.95 2.76 9.11
N ALA A 399 5.93 1.90 9.01
CA ALA A 399 6.07 0.53 8.50
C ALA A 399 6.54 0.50 7.04
N ASN A 400 6.06 1.44 6.20
CA ASN A 400 6.54 1.56 4.82
C ASN A 400 8.01 2.00 4.76
N ILE A 401 8.42 2.94 5.60
CA ILE A 401 9.82 3.38 5.73
C ILE A 401 10.69 2.21 6.17
N ALA A 402 10.31 1.53 7.22
CA ALA A 402 11.01 0.37 7.77
C ALA A 402 11.13 -0.75 6.72
N TRP A 403 10.02 -1.08 6.04
CA TRP A 403 9.98 -2.16 5.07
C TRP A 403 10.90 -1.92 3.88
N ASN A 404 10.87 -0.72 3.32
CA ASN A 404 11.63 -0.38 2.13
C ASN A 404 13.05 0.16 2.42
N GLY A 405 13.46 0.25 3.70
CA GLY A 405 14.76 0.79 4.09
C GLY A 405 14.94 2.26 3.69
N LEU A 406 13.88 3.05 3.77
CA LEU A 406 13.93 4.48 3.46
C LEU A 406 14.60 5.23 4.62
N PRO A 407 15.14 6.45 4.37
CA PRO A 407 15.71 7.29 5.42
C PRO A 407 14.73 7.55 6.56
N LEU A 408 15.20 7.62 7.80
CA LEU A 408 14.33 7.84 8.97
C LEU A 408 13.69 9.24 8.97
N ASP A 409 14.32 10.21 8.34
CA ASP A 409 13.86 11.58 8.12
C ASP A 409 12.98 11.74 6.86
N TYR A 410 12.56 10.61 6.25
CA TYR A 410 11.80 10.60 4.98
C TYR A 410 10.55 11.48 5.03
N LEU A 411 9.81 11.46 6.14
CA LEU A 411 8.58 12.25 6.31
C LEU A 411 8.87 13.76 6.45
N GLU A 412 9.98 14.11 7.07
CA GLU A 412 10.40 15.51 7.26
C GLU A 412 10.71 16.18 5.91
N HIS A 413 11.36 15.43 5.00
CA HIS A 413 11.77 15.93 3.69
C HIS A 413 10.79 15.63 2.56
N TRP A 414 9.65 14.95 2.84
CA TRP A 414 8.72 14.52 1.80
C TRP A 414 8.17 15.70 0.97
N THR A 415 7.71 16.76 1.64
CA THR A 415 7.16 17.95 0.99
C THR A 415 8.21 18.73 0.21
N GLU A 416 9.43 18.82 0.73
CA GLU A 416 10.56 19.44 0.04
C GLU A 416 10.91 18.69 -1.26
N LYS A 417 10.94 17.34 -1.20
CA LYS A 417 11.19 16.49 -2.37
C LYS A 417 10.10 16.64 -3.42
N VAL A 418 8.82 16.72 -3.02
CA VAL A 418 7.73 17.01 -3.96
C VAL A 418 7.88 18.41 -4.55
N GLN A 419 8.22 19.42 -3.74
CA GLN A 419 8.40 20.79 -4.18
C GLN A 419 9.57 20.92 -5.18
N ALA A 420 10.62 20.16 -5.03
CA ALA A 420 11.81 20.18 -5.88
C ALA A 420 11.59 19.58 -7.28
N VAL A 421 10.57 18.75 -7.49
CA VAL A 421 10.31 18.09 -8.79
C VAL A 421 10.06 19.14 -9.87
N THR A 422 10.72 19.01 -11.02
CA THR A 422 10.52 19.85 -12.21
C THR A 422 9.70 19.12 -13.29
N ALA A 423 9.18 19.87 -14.26
CA ALA A 423 8.47 19.26 -15.41
C ALA A 423 9.41 18.37 -16.24
N ASP A 424 10.69 18.72 -16.33
CA ASP A 424 11.70 17.94 -17.02
C ASP A 424 12.04 16.63 -16.29
N ASP A 425 12.07 16.65 -14.94
CA ASP A 425 12.22 15.43 -14.13
C ASP A 425 11.07 14.47 -14.38
N VAL A 426 9.82 14.95 -14.37
CA VAL A 426 8.63 14.13 -14.68
C VAL A 426 8.74 13.56 -16.08
N ARG A 427 9.05 14.38 -17.09
CA ARG A 427 9.16 13.94 -18.48
C ARG A 427 10.24 12.86 -18.64
N LYS A 428 11.43 13.05 -18.05
CA LYS A 428 12.53 12.08 -18.10
C LYS A 428 12.19 10.78 -17.39
N ALA A 429 11.61 10.86 -16.19
CA ALA A 429 11.22 9.70 -15.41
C ALA A 429 10.17 8.85 -16.13
N PHE A 430 9.14 9.49 -16.69
CA PHE A 430 8.11 8.80 -17.44
C PHE A 430 8.64 8.18 -18.73
N ALA A 431 9.47 8.87 -19.49
CA ALA A 431 10.12 8.36 -20.71
C ALA A 431 11.07 7.16 -20.40
N ARG A 432 11.72 7.16 -19.23
CA ARG A 432 12.56 6.03 -18.78
C ARG A 432 11.73 4.81 -18.40
N VAL A 433 10.62 5.02 -17.69
CA VAL A 433 9.85 3.94 -17.08
C VAL A 433 8.78 3.39 -18.01
N LEU A 434 8.09 4.24 -18.78
CA LEU A 434 6.95 3.83 -19.59
C LEU A 434 7.31 3.75 -21.08
N GLN A 435 6.82 2.67 -21.70
CA GLN A 435 6.96 2.39 -23.13
C GLN A 435 5.57 2.15 -23.72
N PRO A 436 4.83 3.22 -24.07
CA PRO A 436 3.42 3.12 -24.50
C PRO A 436 3.17 2.14 -25.65
N GLU A 437 4.16 1.98 -26.54
CA GLU A 437 4.12 1.06 -27.67
C GLU A 437 4.23 -0.42 -27.28
N ARG A 438 4.59 -0.73 -26.03
CA ARG A 438 4.74 -2.11 -25.53
C ARG A 438 3.72 -2.49 -24.47
N MET A 439 2.80 -1.59 -24.13
CA MET A 439 1.84 -1.83 -23.05
C MET A 439 0.90 -2.99 -23.36
N VAL A 440 0.53 -3.71 -22.33
CA VAL A 440 -0.61 -4.64 -22.33
C VAL A 440 -1.89 -3.82 -22.39
N THR A 441 -2.85 -4.31 -23.17
CA THR A 441 -4.22 -3.83 -23.17
C THR A 441 -5.17 -5.00 -22.97
N VAL A 442 -6.11 -4.85 -22.04
CA VAL A 442 -7.22 -5.78 -21.86
C VAL A 442 -8.51 -5.02 -22.06
N VAL A 443 -9.35 -5.53 -22.97
CA VAL A 443 -10.72 -5.03 -23.18
C VAL A 443 -11.70 -6.17 -22.95
N LEU A 444 -12.54 -6.04 -21.94
CA LEU A 444 -13.58 -7.04 -21.66
C LEU A 444 -14.97 -6.41 -21.90
N GLY A 445 -15.85 -7.10 -22.63
CA GLY A 445 -17.23 -6.66 -22.88
C GLY A 445 -17.38 -5.56 -23.92
N GLY A 446 -16.30 -5.18 -24.64
CA GLY A 446 -16.39 -4.28 -25.80
C GLY A 446 -17.08 -4.95 -26.98
N LYS A 447 -17.87 -4.19 -27.74
CA LYS A 447 -18.36 -4.70 -29.05
C LYS A 447 -17.19 -4.72 -30.03
N PRO A 448 -17.04 -5.78 -30.84
CA PRO A 448 -16.09 -5.74 -31.94
C PRO A 448 -16.33 -4.50 -32.80
N ALA A 449 -15.25 -3.83 -33.21
CA ALA A 449 -15.38 -2.79 -34.23
C ALA A 449 -16.07 -3.40 -35.47
N ALA A 450 -17.08 -2.72 -35.97
CA ALA A 450 -17.70 -3.17 -37.24
C ALA A 450 -16.60 -3.19 -38.31
N PRO A 451 -16.54 -4.24 -39.15
CA PRO A 451 -15.56 -4.28 -40.22
C PRO A 451 -15.68 -3.01 -41.05
N ALA A 452 -14.56 -2.35 -41.32
CA ALA A 452 -14.52 -1.17 -42.19
C ALA A 452 -15.15 -1.57 -43.53
N LYS A 453 -16.20 -0.82 -43.91
CA LYS A 453 -16.85 -0.99 -45.21
C LYS A 453 -15.95 -0.51 -46.34
#